data_3ac3b0e5d258ab809941f2f8b543a71e
#
_entry.id   3ac3b0e5d258ab809941f2f8b543a71e
#
_cell.length_a   1.000
_cell.length_b   1.000
_cell.length_c   1.000
_cell.angle_alpha   90.00
_cell.angle_beta   90.00
_cell.angle_gamma   90.00
#
_symmetry.space_group_name_H-M   'P 1'
#
loop_
_entity.id
_entity.type
_entity.pdbx_description
1 polymer ?
#
loop_
_entity_poly.entity_id
_entity_poly.type
_entity_poly.pdbx_seq_one_letter_code
_entity_poly.pdbx_strand_id
1 'polypeptide(L)'
;MTRKPPGLQYGVDDVPPPTVIIVNALQYVAVLTGFLVFPLIMTREAHVSADVADSVLSWSMIILAIGTVIQALPKGPIGSGYLAPSVMTAVYVSPSLEAVRLGGLALMAGMTIFGGAVEALLSRSMQRLRSLLPPELAGVVILLVAIGNGMVGFRYLLVSGGDQADVRHWAVATVTLLITIALNIWGKGIARAACALVGIIVGYGVALPLGLVPRDQLAELANLPPVQLPHVGYFAWSFDAVLIAPFLIAALANTLKAAALLTATEKLTDADWVRPNLKKIGGGVLSDGITTMLSGAFCVFGVNISASSVGLSEASGVASRVIAYAIGGIFVVMAFIPDIVRFFTLMPASVIGATFIFTSCAIIKGGIETIASRMLDARRTLVVGLALMTGLAVEAFPRFFHAVPASIEPLVDSPLVLGTFVGFALNAVFRIGTRRRAVLNVDPHGLDLAAVQSFMEGRGGAWGARRDVIARASYAAQQLVEVIAHDCAPKGPIVLSGSFDEFDLAVEARYPGELLTLPERRPTIDEIAHSEDGVRQLAGYLLRHNADRSTATRRGETCVVQFDFHH
;
A
#
# COMPACT_ATOMS: atom_id res chain seq x y z
N MET A 1 0.87 -3.52 -25.34
CA MET A 1 0.23 -4.69 -24.69
C MET A 1 1.28 -5.31 -23.80
N THR A 2 0.97 -5.57 -22.54
CA THR A 2 1.88 -6.27 -21.62
C THR A 2 2.02 -7.73 -22.08
N ARG A 3 3.24 -8.22 -22.10
CA ARG A 3 3.49 -9.63 -22.47
C ARG A 3 3.14 -10.53 -21.30
N LYS A 4 2.22 -11.48 -21.51
CA LYS A 4 1.80 -12.42 -20.49
C LYS A 4 2.97 -13.31 -20.04
N PRO A 5 3.28 -13.40 -18.72
CA PRO A 5 4.25 -14.34 -18.19
C PRO A 5 3.86 -15.81 -18.47
N PRO A 6 4.84 -16.70 -18.70
CA PRO A 6 4.55 -18.11 -19.01
C PRO A 6 3.85 -18.85 -17.86
N GLY A 7 3.96 -18.36 -16.61
CA GLY A 7 3.26 -18.92 -15.44
C GLY A 7 1.77 -18.60 -15.35
N LEU A 8 1.27 -17.66 -16.14
CA LEU A 8 -0.15 -17.30 -16.14
C LEU A 8 -0.89 -18.01 -17.29
N GLN A 9 -1.99 -18.69 -16.95
CA GLN A 9 -2.91 -19.25 -17.93
C GLN A 9 -3.74 -18.14 -18.60
N TYR A 10 -4.24 -17.17 -17.82
CA TYR A 10 -5.00 -16.03 -18.30
C TYR A 10 -4.38 -14.71 -17.79
N GLY A 11 -3.98 -13.85 -18.73
CA GLY A 11 -3.45 -12.51 -18.45
C GLY A 11 -4.55 -11.49 -18.13
N VAL A 12 -4.15 -10.23 -17.94
CA VAL A 12 -5.03 -9.14 -17.46
C VAL A 12 -6.21 -8.88 -18.41
N ASP A 13 -5.97 -8.91 -19.71
CA ASP A 13 -6.98 -8.60 -20.76
C ASP A 13 -7.68 -9.85 -21.33
N ASP A 14 -7.24 -11.05 -20.93
CA ASP A 14 -7.84 -12.29 -21.39
C ASP A 14 -9.23 -12.48 -20.78
N VAL A 15 -10.16 -13.08 -21.53
CA VAL A 15 -11.49 -13.46 -21.04
C VAL A 15 -11.53 -14.97 -20.82
N PRO A 16 -11.45 -15.45 -19.56
CA PRO A 16 -11.56 -16.88 -19.26
C PRO A 16 -12.96 -17.43 -19.54
N PRO A 17 -13.11 -18.76 -19.67
CA PRO A 17 -14.42 -19.39 -19.71
C PRO A 17 -15.28 -19.08 -18.48
N PRO A 18 -16.63 -19.03 -18.56
CA PRO A 18 -17.51 -18.67 -17.45
C PRO A 18 -17.29 -19.52 -16.20
N THR A 19 -17.01 -20.80 -16.33
CA THR A 19 -16.70 -21.70 -15.19
C THR A 19 -15.44 -21.24 -14.45
N VAL A 20 -14.38 -20.83 -15.15
CA VAL A 20 -13.13 -20.33 -14.57
C VAL A 20 -13.40 -18.99 -13.86
N ILE A 21 -14.21 -18.11 -14.47
CA ILE A 21 -14.57 -16.82 -13.90
C ILE A 21 -15.30 -17.04 -12.56
N ILE A 22 -16.35 -17.89 -12.56
CA ILE A 22 -17.18 -18.13 -11.36
C ILE A 22 -16.37 -18.79 -10.25
N VAL A 23 -15.60 -19.84 -10.55
CA VAL A 23 -14.80 -20.55 -9.55
C VAL A 23 -13.77 -19.62 -8.91
N ASN A 24 -13.05 -18.84 -9.72
CA ASN A 24 -12.10 -17.88 -9.18
C ASN A 24 -12.80 -16.77 -8.38
N ALA A 25 -13.90 -16.21 -8.88
CA ALA A 25 -14.65 -15.18 -8.16
C ALA A 25 -15.14 -15.69 -6.79
N LEU A 26 -15.69 -16.89 -6.69
CA LEU A 26 -16.07 -17.50 -5.43
C LEU A 26 -14.86 -17.70 -4.49
N GLN A 27 -13.72 -18.11 -5.02
CA GLN A 27 -12.49 -18.23 -4.24
C GLN A 27 -12.04 -16.88 -3.66
N TYR A 28 -12.09 -15.81 -4.45
CA TYR A 28 -11.79 -14.46 -3.96
C TYR A 28 -12.79 -14.01 -2.90
N VAL A 29 -14.09 -14.17 -3.15
CA VAL A 29 -15.15 -13.79 -2.20
C VAL A 29 -14.97 -14.53 -0.88
N ALA A 30 -14.68 -15.83 -0.88
CA ALA A 30 -14.44 -16.61 0.32
C ALA A 30 -13.26 -16.07 1.17
N VAL A 31 -12.21 -15.54 0.52
CA VAL A 31 -11.08 -14.91 1.23
C VAL A 31 -11.47 -13.54 1.76
N LEU A 32 -12.13 -12.73 0.93
CA LEU A 32 -12.44 -11.33 1.25
C LEU A 32 -13.49 -11.19 2.35
N THR A 33 -14.45 -12.14 2.44
CA THR A 33 -15.48 -12.16 3.49
C THR A 33 -14.90 -12.31 4.90
N GLY A 34 -13.73 -12.94 5.06
CA GLY A 34 -13.04 -12.99 6.35
C GLY A 34 -12.71 -11.62 6.94
N PHE A 35 -12.61 -10.58 6.11
CA PHE A 35 -12.32 -9.21 6.54
C PHE A 35 -13.58 -8.41 6.91
N LEU A 36 -14.79 -8.95 6.72
CA LEU A 36 -16.04 -8.34 7.20
C LEU A 36 -16.14 -8.34 8.74
N VAL A 37 -15.24 -9.03 9.41
CA VAL A 37 -15.08 -8.95 10.86
C VAL A 37 -14.72 -7.53 11.33
N PHE A 38 -14.03 -6.73 10.51
CA PHE A 38 -13.63 -5.37 10.90
C PHE A 38 -14.83 -4.41 11.07
N PRO A 39 -15.73 -4.23 10.09
CA PRO A 39 -16.93 -3.41 10.30
C PRO A 39 -17.83 -3.98 11.40
N LEU A 40 -17.89 -5.30 11.58
CA LEU A 40 -18.64 -5.91 12.68
C LEU A 40 -18.13 -5.45 14.06
N ILE A 41 -16.82 -5.36 14.26
CA ILE A 41 -16.25 -4.85 15.51
C ILE A 41 -16.63 -3.38 15.73
N MET A 42 -16.62 -2.55 14.67
CA MET A 42 -17.04 -1.15 14.78
C MET A 42 -18.49 -1.03 15.24
N THR A 43 -19.39 -1.85 14.70
CA THR A 43 -20.81 -1.86 15.13
C THR A 43 -21.00 -2.32 16.57
N ARG A 44 -20.21 -3.29 17.03
CA ARG A 44 -20.24 -3.76 18.43
C ARG A 44 -19.71 -2.74 19.41
N GLU A 45 -18.57 -2.12 19.08
CA GLU A 45 -18.01 -1.06 19.93
C GLU A 45 -18.93 0.17 19.98
N ALA A 46 -19.64 0.47 18.89
CA ALA A 46 -20.64 1.53 18.83
C ALA A 46 -21.95 1.19 19.56
N HIS A 47 -22.12 -0.05 20.03
CA HIS A 47 -23.35 -0.54 20.70
C HIS A 47 -24.64 -0.25 19.92
N VAL A 48 -24.60 -0.35 18.57
CA VAL A 48 -25.75 -0.08 17.71
C VAL A 48 -26.74 -1.25 17.70
N SER A 49 -27.98 -0.97 17.27
CA SER A 49 -28.99 -2.02 17.11
C SER A 49 -28.59 -3.04 16.05
N ALA A 50 -29.17 -4.25 16.12
CA ALA A 50 -28.89 -5.32 15.18
C ALA A 50 -29.20 -4.92 13.73
N ASP A 51 -30.28 -4.16 13.50
CA ASP A 51 -30.66 -3.68 12.15
C ASP A 51 -29.64 -2.70 11.56
N VAL A 52 -29.04 -1.85 12.38
CA VAL A 52 -27.96 -0.96 11.96
C VAL A 52 -26.70 -1.78 11.66
N ALA A 53 -26.37 -2.76 12.51
CA ALA A 53 -25.20 -3.62 12.29
C ALA A 53 -25.33 -4.41 10.97
N ASP A 54 -26.51 -4.97 10.70
CA ASP A 54 -26.81 -5.66 9.44
C ASP A 54 -26.67 -4.72 8.24
N SER A 55 -27.19 -3.49 8.37
CA SER A 55 -27.10 -2.49 7.32
C SER A 55 -25.64 -2.06 7.04
N VAL A 56 -24.83 -1.88 8.07
CA VAL A 56 -23.40 -1.59 7.94
C VAL A 56 -22.67 -2.72 7.21
N LEU A 57 -22.99 -3.98 7.52
CA LEU A 57 -22.37 -5.13 6.83
C LEU A 57 -22.83 -5.24 5.37
N SER A 58 -24.12 -5.03 5.09
CA SER A 58 -24.65 -5.00 3.72
C SER A 58 -23.98 -3.88 2.89
N TRP A 59 -23.90 -2.68 3.43
CA TRP A 59 -23.19 -1.57 2.78
C TRP A 59 -21.70 -1.87 2.61
N SER A 60 -21.08 -2.56 3.57
CA SER A 60 -19.68 -3.00 3.44
C SER A 60 -19.48 -3.88 2.20
N MET A 61 -20.35 -4.86 1.98
CA MET A 61 -20.31 -5.73 0.80
C MET A 61 -20.53 -4.95 -0.50
N ILE A 62 -21.47 -4.00 -0.52
CA ILE A 62 -21.73 -3.12 -1.68
C ILE A 62 -20.49 -2.26 -1.99
N ILE A 63 -19.85 -1.68 -0.98
CA ILE A 63 -18.65 -0.87 -1.15
C ILE A 63 -17.47 -1.73 -1.67
N LEU A 64 -17.30 -2.94 -1.16
CA LEU A 64 -16.31 -3.88 -1.67
C LEU A 64 -16.55 -4.22 -3.15
N ALA A 65 -17.82 -4.39 -3.53
CA ALA A 65 -18.21 -4.61 -4.92
C ALA A 65 -17.82 -3.41 -5.80
N ILE A 66 -18.22 -2.19 -5.39
CA ILE A 66 -17.93 -0.95 -6.12
C ILE A 66 -16.42 -0.75 -6.25
N GLY A 67 -15.66 -0.84 -5.15
CA GLY A 67 -14.21 -0.64 -5.15
C GLY A 67 -13.49 -1.65 -6.04
N THR A 68 -13.89 -2.92 -5.97
CA THR A 68 -13.32 -3.99 -6.81
C THR A 68 -13.56 -3.74 -8.30
N VAL A 69 -14.76 -3.30 -8.68
CA VAL A 69 -15.11 -2.97 -10.07
C VAL A 69 -14.35 -1.74 -10.55
N ILE A 70 -14.32 -0.66 -9.75
CA ILE A 70 -13.61 0.58 -10.12
C ILE A 70 -12.11 0.31 -10.28
N GLN A 71 -11.53 -0.52 -9.41
CA GLN A 71 -10.12 -0.87 -9.46
C GLN A 71 -9.73 -1.61 -10.76
N ALA A 72 -10.64 -2.41 -11.32
CA ALA A 72 -10.45 -3.17 -12.55
C ALA A 72 -10.64 -2.36 -13.83
N LEU A 73 -11.06 -1.08 -13.76
CA LEU A 73 -11.30 -0.26 -14.95
C LEU A 73 -10.01 -0.06 -15.76
N PRO A 74 -10.01 -0.41 -17.06
CA PRO A 74 -8.80 -0.38 -17.88
C PRO A 74 -8.43 1.00 -18.42
N LYS A 75 -9.38 1.93 -18.45
CA LYS A 75 -9.27 3.24 -19.08
C LYS A 75 -9.71 4.34 -18.12
N GLY A 76 -9.06 5.50 -18.22
CA GLY A 76 -9.38 6.67 -17.42
C GLY A 76 -8.33 6.96 -16.34
N PRO A 77 -8.55 8.00 -15.52
CA PRO A 77 -7.64 8.38 -14.43
C PRO A 77 -7.85 7.55 -13.16
N ILE A 78 -8.96 6.82 -13.05
CA ILE A 78 -9.38 6.04 -11.87
C ILE A 78 -9.26 4.56 -12.20
N GLY A 79 -8.73 3.79 -11.25
CA GLY A 79 -8.49 2.35 -11.42
C GLY A 79 -7.08 2.03 -11.94
N SER A 80 -6.59 0.86 -11.55
CA SER A 80 -5.29 0.34 -12.03
C SER A 80 -5.42 -0.48 -13.30
N GLY A 81 -6.62 -1.01 -13.57
CA GLY A 81 -6.90 -1.95 -14.65
C GLY A 81 -6.44 -3.38 -14.36
N TYR A 82 -6.07 -3.69 -13.11
CA TYR A 82 -5.66 -5.03 -12.66
C TYR A 82 -6.77 -5.72 -11.86
N LEU A 83 -6.67 -7.05 -11.73
CA LEU A 83 -7.44 -7.82 -10.75
C LEU A 83 -6.86 -7.58 -9.36
N ALA A 84 -7.33 -6.54 -8.70
CA ALA A 84 -6.89 -6.12 -7.36
C ALA A 84 -8.11 -5.78 -6.49
N PRO A 85 -8.87 -6.80 -6.03
CA PRO A 85 -10.10 -6.60 -5.30
C PRO A 85 -9.92 -5.80 -4.01
N SER A 86 -10.91 -4.97 -3.69
CA SER A 86 -10.98 -4.21 -2.46
C SER A 86 -11.33 -5.11 -1.26
N VAL A 87 -10.81 -4.76 -0.10
CA VAL A 87 -11.05 -5.43 1.18
C VAL A 87 -11.15 -4.41 2.30
N MET A 88 -11.92 -4.69 3.36
CA MET A 88 -11.88 -3.90 4.58
C MET A 88 -10.48 -3.94 5.17
N THR A 89 -9.89 -2.78 5.45
CA THR A 89 -8.47 -2.72 5.77
C THR A 89 -8.18 -2.64 7.26
N ALA A 90 -7.28 -3.50 7.71
CA ALA A 90 -6.79 -3.49 9.08
C ALA A 90 -6.10 -2.16 9.49
N VAL A 91 -5.62 -1.39 8.52
CA VAL A 91 -4.88 -0.14 8.77
C VAL A 91 -5.75 0.91 9.46
N TYR A 92 -7.04 0.95 9.15
CA TYR A 92 -7.97 1.89 9.76
C TYR A 92 -8.61 1.38 11.06
N VAL A 93 -8.34 0.15 11.52
CA VAL A 93 -9.02 -0.43 12.71
C VAL A 93 -8.77 0.40 13.96
N SER A 94 -7.51 0.66 14.30
CA SER A 94 -7.16 1.41 15.52
C SER A 94 -7.77 2.83 15.55
N PRO A 95 -7.53 3.69 14.54
CA PRO A 95 -8.12 5.03 14.55
C PRO A 95 -9.64 5.01 14.46
N SER A 96 -10.25 4.02 13.80
CA SER A 96 -11.72 3.90 13.73
C SER A 96 -12.33 3.46 15.05
N LEU A 97 -11.68 2.55 15.80
CA LEU A 97 -12.12 2.19 17.16
C LEU A 97 -12.11 3.40 18.10
N GLU A 98 -11.07 4.21 18.02
CA GLU A 98 -10.98 5.44 18.80
C GLU A 98 -12.07 6.44 18.39
N ALA A 99 -12.31 6.63 17.08
CA ALA A 99 -13.40 7.48 16.59
C ALA A 99 -14.77 6.98 17.06
N VAL A 100 -15.01 5.67 17.04
CA VAL A 100 -16.26 5.07 17.54
C VAL A 100 -16.46 5.32 19.02
N ARG A 101 -15.41 5.21 19.83
CA ARG A 101 -15.47 5.49 21.29
C ARG A 101 -15.77 6.94 21.60
N LEU A 102 -15.19 7.88 20.83
CA LEU A 102 -15.35 9.31 21.06
C LEU A 102 -16.68 9.87 20.53
N GLY A 103 -17.16 9.39 19.39
CA GLY A 103 -18.33 9.99 18.72
C GLY A 103 -19.17 9.02 17.88
N GLY A 104 -19.06 7.71 18.14
CA GLY A 104 -19.86 6.68 17.47
C GLY A 104 -19.55 6.51 15.99
N LEU A 105 -20.48 5.87 15.28
CA LEU A 105 -20.34 5.62 13.84
C LEU A 105 -20.24 6.91 13.02
N ALA A 106 -20.88 8.00 13.47
CA ALA A 106 -20.86 9.28 12.77
C ALA A 106 -19.45 9.87 12.69
N LEU A 107 -18.69 9.80 13.79
CA LEU A 107 -17.31 10.30 13.82
C LEU A 107 -16.37 9.39 13.02
N MET A 108 -16.51 8.08 13.14
CA MET A 108 -15.78 7.13 12.30
C MET A 108 -16.02 7.40 10.81
N ALA A 109 -17.28 7.61 10.42
CA ALA A 109 -17.68 7.86 9.04
C ALA A 109 -17.05 9.14 8.48
N GLY A 110 -17.16 10.25 9.19
CA GLY A 110 -16.57 11.52 8.80
C GLY A 110 -15.04 11.44 8.67
N MET A 111 -14.37 10.83 9.65
CA MET A 111 -12.93 10.65 9.62
C MET A 111 -12.46 9.66 8.55
N THR A 112 -13.29 8.66 8.18
CA THR A 112 -13.02 7.77 7.04
C THR A 112 -13.10 8.55 5.71
N ILE A 113 -14.07 9.47 5.54
CA ILE A 113 -14.11 10.37 4.39
C ILE A 113 -12.82 11.20 4.31
N PHE A 114 -12.39 11.77 5.43
CA PHE A 114 -11.13 12.53 5.51
C PHE A 114 -9.94 11.67 5.08
N GLY A 115 -9.79 10.46 5.63
CA GLY A 115 -8.73 9.53 5.26
C GLY A 115 -8.70 9.22 3.76
N GLY A 116 -9.86 8.89 3.18
CA GLY A 116 -9.98 8.63 1.74
C GLY A 116 -9.66 9.86 0.88
N ALA A 117 -10.03 11.07 1.32
CA ALA A 117 -9.66 12.32 0.64
C ALA A 117 -8.13 12.54 0.64
N VAL A 118 -7.46 12.26 1.75
CA VAL A 118 -6.00 12.31 1.85
C VAL A 118 -5.37 11.30 0.88
N GLU A 119 -5.83 10.06 0.83
CA GLU A 119 -5.35 9.05 -0.11
C GLU A 119 -5.51 9.49 -1.57
N ALA A 120 -6.68 10.04 -1.92
CA ALA A 120 -6.96 10.57 -3.25
C ALA A 120 -6.03 11.73 -3.63
N LEU A 121 -5.67 12.60 -2.68
CA LEU A 121 -4.67 13.67 -2.89
C LEU A 121 -3.27 13.10 -3.07
N LEU A 122 -2.88 12.13 -2.25
CA LEU A 122 -1.57 11.48 -2.30
C LEU A 122 -1.35 10.70 -3.60
N SER A 123 -2.41 10.20 -4.24
CA SER A 123 -2.34 9.48 -5.51
C SER A 123 -1.63 10.27 -6.62
N ARG A 124 -1.73 11.60 -6.61
CA ARG A 124 -1.06 12.51 -7.57
C ARG A 124 0.40 12.76 -7.24
N SER A 125 0.81 12.49 -6.00
CA SER A 125 2.15 12.79 -5.49
C SER A 125 2.99 11.54 -5.22
N MET A 126 2.66 10.41 -5.86
CA MET A 126 3.31 9.11 -5.60
C MET A 126 4.85 9.16 -5.72
N GLN A 127 5.39 9.93 -6.67
CA GLN A 127 6.84 10.10 -6.82
C GLN A 127 7.49 10.77 -5.60
N ARG A 128 6.82 11.79 -5.04
CA ARG A 128 7.30 12.52 -3.85
C ARG A 128 7.12 11.69 -2.58
N LEU A 129 6.02 10.95 -2.50
CA LEU A 129 5.70 10.11 -1.34
C LEU A 129 6.73 9.00 -1.13
N ARG A 130 7.24 8.41 -2.21
CA ARG A 130 8.30 7.39 -2.17
C ARG A 130 9.58 7.89 -1.50
N SER A 131 9.91 9.17 -1.68
CA SER A 131 11.11 9.77 -1.07
C SER A 131 10.92 10.14 0.41
N LEU A 132 9.67 10.39 0.84
CA LEU A 132 9.34 10.74 2.22
C LEU A 132 9.21 9.53 3.14
N LEU A 133 8.65 8.44 2.62
CA LEU A 133 8.34 7.23 3.37
C LEU A 133 9.09 6.03 2.76
N PRO A 134 10.30 5.76 3.24
CA PRO A 134 11.06 4.61 2.80
C PRO A 134 10.36 3.30 3.22
N PRO A 135 10.58 2.19 2.48
CA PRO A 135 9.93 0.91 2.75
C PRO A 135 10.07 0.43 4.19
N GLU A 136 11.20 0.72 4.83
CA GLU A 136 11.48 0.32 6.22
C GLU A 136 10.48 0.95 7.18
N LEU A 137 10.17 2.24 7.01
CA LEU A 137 9.20 2.94 7.84
C LEU A 137 7.78 2.48 7.55
N ALA A 138 7.43 2.26 6.27
CA ALA A 138 6.15 1.68 5.90
C ALA A 138 5.95 0.29 6.53
N GLY A 139 6.99 -0.54 6.55
CA GLY A 139 6.95 -1.84 7.20
C GLY A 139 6.76 -1.76 8.72
N VAL A 140 7.38 -0.78 9.39
CA VAL A 140 7.15 -0.50 10.83
C VAL A 140 5.69 -0.16 11.09
N VAL A 141 5.10 0.73 10.28
CA VAL A 141 3.69 1.11 10.39
C VAL A 141 2.79 -0.12 10.25
N ILE A 142 3.05 -0.97 9.25
CA ILE A 142 2.30 -2.22 9.04
C ILE A 142 2.44 -3.16 10.26
N LEU A 143 3.62 -3.27 10.86
CA LEU A 143 3.83 -4.10 12.05
C LEU A 143 3.07 -3.55 13.26
N LEU A 144 3.10 -2.24 13.51
CA LEU A 144 2.36 -1.62 14.61
C LEU A 144 0.84 -1.83 14.45
N VAL A 145 0.33 -1.67 13.22
CA VAL A 145 -1.08 -1.99 12.90
C VAL A 145 -1.39 -3.45 13.19
N ALA A 146 -0.52 -4.37 12.77
CA ALA A 146 -0.73 -5.80 12.96
C ALA A 146 -0.75 -6.19 14.44
N ILE A 147 0.17 -5.66 15.23
CA ILE A 147 0.25 -5.91 16.67
C ILE A 147 -0.98 -5.33 17.38
N GLY A 148 -1.37 -4.08 17.09
CA GLY A 148 -2.58 -3.47 17.64
C GLY A 148 -3.83 -4.29 17.33
N ASN A 149 -3.98 -4.77 16.10
CA ASN A 149 -5.10 -5.65 15.73
C ASN A 149 -5.06 -7.00 16.47
N GLY A 150 -3.87 -7.60 16.64
CA GLY A 150 -3.71 -8.81 17.45
C GLY A 150 -4.15 -8.60 18.90
N MET A 151 -3.79 -7.45 19.49
CA MET A 151 -4.24 -7.08 20.85
C MET A 151 -5.75 -6.90 20.93
N VAL A 152 -6.39 -6.30 19.93
CA VAL A 152 -7.87 -6.26 19.83
C VAL A 152 -8.44 -7.67 19.80
N GLY A 153 -7.86 -8.58 19.01
CA GLY A 153 -8.27 -9.99 18.98
C GLY A 153 -8.19 -10.65 20.36
N PHE A 154 -7.10 -10.47 21.09
CA PHE A 154 -6.96 -10.97 22.46
C PHE A 154 -7.97 -10.34 23.43
N ARG A 155 -8.27 -9.05 23.33
CA ARG A 155 -9.31 -8.39 24.13
C ARG A 155 -10.66 -9.07 23.94
N TYR A 156 -11.04 -9.40 22.70
CA TYR A 156 -12.29 -10.14 22.41
C TYR A 156 -12.32 -11.53 23.04
N LEU A 157 -11.18 -12.21 23.16
CA LEU A 157 -11.10 -13.50 23.86
C LEU A 157 -11.20 -13.36 25.37
N LEU A 158 -10.52 -12.37 25.95
CA LEU A 158 -10.44 -12.18 27.40
C LEU A 158 -11.74 -11.63 27.99
N VAL A 159 -12.33 -10.61 27.33
CA VAL A 159 -13.55 -9.94 27.82
C VAL A 159 -14.80 -10.79 27.63
N SER A 160 -14.84 -11.68 26.65
CA SER A 160 -15.99 -12.56 26.38
C SER A 160 -16.29 -13.56 27.50
N GLY A 161 -15.31 -13.85 28.38
CA GLY A 161 -15.47 -14.77 29.51
C GLY A 161 -15.96 -14.11 30.81
N GLY A 162 -16.19 -12.78 30.83
CA GLY A 162 -16.46 -12.04 32.08
C GLY A 162 -15.29 -12.09 33.05
N ASP A 163 -15.54 -11.83 34.35
CA ASP A 163 -14.50 -11.88 35.41
C ASP A 163 -13.89 -13.27 35.64
N GLN A 164 -14.52 -14.32 35.12
CA GLN A 164 -14.00 -15.69 35.12
C GLN A 164 -13.84 -16.15 33.68
N ALA A 165 -12.62 -16.60 33.32
CA ALA A 165 -12.30 -17.15 32.01
C ALA A 165 -13.23 -18.33 31.68
N ASP A 166 -14.29 -18.11 30.93
CA ASP A 166 -15.20 -19.17 30.52
C ASP A 166 -14.51 -20.09 29.52
N VAL A 167 -14.24 -21.33 29.96
CA VAL A 167 -13.58 -22.37 29.17
C VAL A 167 -14.24 -22.58 27.81
N ARG A 168 -15.56 -22.34 27.69
CA ARG A 168 -16.29 -22.48 26.44
C ARG A 168 -15.82 -21.50 25.37
N HIS A 169 -15.62 -20.23 25.75
CA HIS A 169 -15.10 -19.20 24.83
C HIS A 169 -13.68 -19.54 24.36
N TRP A 170 -12.82 -20.01 25.28
CA TRP A 170 -11.47 -20.45 24.93
C TRP A 170 -11.46 -21.68 24.03
N ALA A 171 -12.33 -22.65 24.27
CA ALA A 171 -12.46 -23.84 23.43
C ALA A 171 -12.85 -23.46 21.99
N VAL A 172 -13.89 -22.60 21.82
CA VAL A 172 -14.30 -22.12 20.49
C VAL A 172 -13.20 -21.36 19.79
N ALA A 173 -12.53 -20.43 20.48
CA ALA A 173 -11.44 -19.66 19.91
C ALA A 173 -10.26 -20.55 19.48
N THR A 174 -9.89 -21.50 20.34
CA THR A 174 -8.79 -22.45 20.05
C THR A 174 -9.11 -23.30 18.83
N VAL A 175 -10.31 -23.88 18.76
CA VAL A 175 -10.73 -24.69 17.61
C VAL A 175 -10.75 -23.84 16.32
N THR A 176 -11.33 -22.64 16.38
CA THR A 176 -11.34 -21.70 15.23
C THR A 176 -9.93 -21.42 14.74
N LEU A 177 -9.02 -21.07 15.66
CA LEU A 177 -7.65 -20.73 15.33
C LEU A 177 -6.87 -21.93 14.78
N LEU A 178 -6.97 -23.10 15.43
CA LEU A 178 -6.29 -24.33 15.00
C LEU A 178 -6.74 -24.79 13.61
N ILE A 179 -8.05 -24.77 13.33
CA ILE A 179 -8.57 -25.14 12.00
C ILE A 179 -8.07 -24.15 10.94
N THR A 180 -8.12 -22.84 11.23
CA THR A 180 -7.63 -21.82 10.32
C THR A 180 -6.15 -21.99 10.03
N ILE A 181 -5.32 -22.23 11.05
CA ILE A 181 -3.86 -22.47 10.92
C ILE A 181 -3.62 -23.78 10.15
N ALA A 182 -4.31 -24.85 10.50
CA ALA A 182 -4.13 -26.16 9.85
C ALA A 182 -4.45 -26.08 8.36
N LEU A 183 -5.54 -25.42 7.98
CA LEU A 183 -5.88 -25.20 6.57
C LEU A 183 -4.91 -24.25 5.86
N ASN A 184 -4.39 -23.27 6.56
CA ASN A 184 -3.40 -22.36 5.98
C ASN A 184 -2.05 -23.06 5.70
N ILE A 185 -1.61 -23.97 6.58
CA ILE A 185 -0.32 -24.66 6.46
C ILE A 185 -0.42 -25.89 5.56
N TRP A 186 -1.38 -26.77 5.82
CA TRP A 186 -1.50 -28.08 5.15
C TRP A 186 -2.58 -28.12 4.07
N GLY A 187 -3.46 -27.11 4.03
CA GLY A 187 -4.51 -27.01 3.01
C GLY A 187 -3.92 -26.75 1.62
N LYS A 188 -4.64 -27.21 0.59
CA LYS A 188 -4.28 -27.00 -0.82
C LYS A 188 -5.41 -26.31 -1.56
N GLY A 189 -5.07 -25.52 -2.58
CA GLY A 189 -6.05 -24.87 -3.45
C GLY A 189 -7.05 -24.00 -2.68
N ILE A 190 -8.35 -24.21 -2.91
CA ILE A 190 -9.45 -23.44 -2.33
C ILE A 190 -9.50 -23.55 -0.80
N ALA A 191 -9.21 -24.73 -0.22
CA ALA A 191 -9.24 -24.92 1.22
C ALA A 191 -8.23 -24.05 1.96
N ARG A 192 -7.01 -23.89 1.41
CA ARG A 192 -6.00 -22.98 1.95
C ARG A 192 -6.43 -21.52 1.80
N ALA A 193 -6.97 -21.16 0.63
CA ALA A 193 -7.40 -19.80 0.34
C ALA A 193 -8.55 -19.34 1.24
N ALA A 194 -9.52 -20.23 1.50
CA ALA A 194 -10.69 -19.96 2.32
C ALA A 194 -10.51 -20.31 3.81
N CYS A 195 -9.28 -20.54 4.28
CA CYS A 195 -9.00 -21.03 5.64
C CYS A 195 -9.69 -20.21 6.74
N ALA A 196 -9.71 -18.89 6.63
CA ALA A 196 -10.36 -18.01 7.60
C ALA A 196 -11.87 -18.21 7.62
N LEU A 197 -12.52 -18.28 6.45
CA LEU A 197 -13.97 -18.53 6.35
C LEU A 197 -14.35 -19.91 6.90
N VAL A 198 -13.57 -20.94 6.56
CA VAL A 198 -13.82 -22.30 7.09
C VAL A 198 -13.60 -22.32 8.59
N GLY A 199 -12.59 -21.64 9.12
CA GLY A 199 -12.36 -21.49 10.56
C GLY A 199 -13.55 -20.82 11.26
N ILE A 200 -14.11 -19.75 10.67
CA ILE A 200 -15.32 -19.09 11.17
C ILE A 200 -16.51 -20.07 11.20
N ILE A 201 -16.77 -20.79 10.11
CA ILE A 201 -17.89 -21.74 10.01
C ILE A 201 -17.76 -22.87 11.06
N VAL A 202 -16.55 -23.45 11.20
CA VAL A 202 -16.30 -24.50 12.21
C VAL A 202 -16.41 -23.92 13.62
N GLY A 203 -15.87 -22.72 13.88
CA GLY A 203 -16.01 -22.02 15.15
C GLY A 203 -17.48 -21.80 15.54
N TYR A 204 -18.30 -21.41 14.58
CA TYR A 204 -19.75 -21.33 14.76
C TYR A 204 -20.37 -22.70 15.12
N GLY A 205 -20.00 -23.74 14.35
CA GLY A 205 -20.49 -25.10 14.59
C GLY A 205 -20.20 -25.62 16.01
N VAL A 206 -19.08 -25.17 16.60
CA VAL A 206 -18.71 -25.47 17.99
C VAL A 206 -19.42 -24.53 18.99
N ALA A 207 -19.60 -23.27 18.64
CA ALA A 207 -20.23 -22.26 19.51
C ALA A 207 -21.73 -22.52 19.73
N LEU A 208 -22.43 -23.05 18.73
CA LEU A 208 -23.88 -23.35 18.79
C LEU A 208 -24.25 -24.34 19.91
N PRO A 209 -23.66 -25.55 19.99
CA PRO A 209 -24.00 -26.51 21.05
C PRO A 209 -23.52 -26.03 22.43
N LEU A 210 -22.50 -25.16 22.50
CA LEU A 210 -22.04 -24.58 23.75
C LEU A 210 -22.89 -23.42 24.25
N GLY A 211 -23.94 -23.05 23.51
CA GLY A 211 -24.88 -21.98 23.90
C GLY A 211 -24.29 -20.57 23.88
N LEU A 212 -23.21 -20.34 23.10
CA LEU A 212 -22.58 -19.03 22.97
C LEU A 212 -23.27 -18.13 21.93
N VAL A 213 -24.22 -18.66 21.18
CA VAL A 213 -25.09 -17.89 20.28
C VAL A 213 -26.50 -17.90 20.91
N PRO A 214 -27.10 -16.74 21.18
CA PRO A 214 -28.45 -16.66 21.79
C PRO A 214 -29.51 -17.32 20.91
N ARG A 215 -30.35 -18.20 21.53
CA ARG A 215 -31.35 -18.99 20.79
C ARG A 215 -32.49 -18.14 20.23
N ASP A 216 -32.82 -17.04 20.89
CA ASP A 216 -33.80 -16.05 20.46
C ASP A 216 -33.36 -15.40 19.13
N GLN A 217 -32.12 -15.02 19.02
CA GLN A 217 -31.55 -14.44 17.80
C GLN A 217 -31.48 -15.47 16.65
N LEU A 218 -31.25 -16.74 16.96
CA LEU A 218 -31.33 -17.81 15.96
C LEU A 218 -32.75 -18.06 15.49
N ALA A 219 -33.76 -17.91 16.37
CA ALA A 219 -35.15 -18.06 15.99
C ALA A 219 -35.63 -16.92 15.07
N GLU A 220 -35.07 -15.73 15.20
CA GLU A 220 -35.36 -14.62 14.30
C GLU A 220 -34.92 -14.88 12.86
N LEU A 221 -33.85 -15.69 12.62
CA LEU A 221 -33.42 -16.07 11.28
C LEU A 221 -34.54 -16.74 10.45
N ALA A 222 -35.38 -17.55 11.10
CA ALA A 222 -36.45 -18.23 10.40
C ALA A 222 -37.56 -17.30 9.86
N ASN A 223 -37.62 -16.06 10.31
CA ASN A 223 -38.62 -15.07 9.96
C ASN A 223 -38.11 -13.95 9.07
N LEU A 224 -36.83 -14.02 8.60
CA LEU A 224 -36.25 -13.00 7.75
C LEU A 224 -36.89 -13.04 6.34
N PRO A 225 -37.06 -11.86 5.70
CA PRO A 225 -37.51 -11.82 4.32
C PRO A 225 -36.38 -12.38 3.41
N PRO A 226 -36.71 -12.95 2.24
CA PRO A 226 -35.70 -13.53 1.34
C PRO A 226 -34.73 -12.47 0.77
N VAL A 227 -35.14 -11.20 0.76
CA VAL A 227 -34.33 -10.07 0.32
C VAL A 227 -34.63 -8.88 1.23
N GLN A 228 -33.57 -8.21 1.68
CA GLN A 228 -33.66 -7.00 2.50
C GLN A 228 -32.78 -5.90 1.93
N LEU A 229 -33.33 -4.68 1.89
CA LEU A 229 -32.57 -3.48 1.53
C LEU A 229 -31.88 -2.93 2.79
N PRO A 230 -30.58 -2.56 2.71
CA PRO A 230 -29.90 -1.96 3.84
C PRO A 230 -30.48 -0.58 4.17
N HIS A 231 -30.67 -0.31 5.45
CA HIS A 231 -31.17 0.96 5.94
C HIS A 231 -30.17 2.09 5.71
N VAL A 232 -30.70 3.31 5.48
CA VAL A 232 -29.92 4.55 5.31
C VAL A 232 -30.16 5.55 6.46
N GLY A 233 -31.14 5.27 7.31
CA GLY A 233 -31.59 6.21 8.36
C GLY A 233 -30.57 6.49 9.47
N TYR A 234 -29.49 5.73 9.58
CA TYR A 234 -28.42 5.93 10.56
C TYR A 234 -27.24 6.72 10.02
N PHE A 235 -27.26 7.17 8.76
CA PHE A 235 -26.17 7.92 8.16
C PHE A 235 -26.00 9.28 8.85
N ALA A 236 -24.82 9.47 9.41
CA ALA A 236 -24.41 10.72 10.03
C ALA A 236 -22.89 10.86 9.88
N TRP A 237 -22.43 12.10 9.85
CA TRP A 237 -21.00 12.42 9.73
C TRP A 237 -20.64 13.51 10.71
N SER A 238 -19.56 13.29 11.44
CA SER A 238 -18.94 14.31 12.28
C SER A 238 -17.42 14.26 12.13
N PHE A 239 -16.75 15.33 12.54
CA PHE A 239 -15.31 15.48 12.41
C PHE A 239 -14.74 15.95 13.72
N ASP A 240 -13.59 15.41 14.13
CA ASP A 240 -12.84 15.85 15.29
C ASP A 240 -11.37 16.07 14.92
N ALA A 241 -10.82 17.23 15.31
CA ALA A 241 -9.44 17.58 15.02
C ALA A 241 -8.42 16.67 15.72
N VAL A 242 -8.78 16.09 16.86
CA VAL A 242 -7.94 15.14 17.62
C VAL A 242 -7.60 13.91 16.77
N LEU A 243 -8.53 13.46 15.93
CA LEU A 243 -8.37 12.28 15.09
C LEU A 243 -7.68 12.54 13.73
N ILE A 244 -7.37 13.80 13.39
CA ILE A 244 -6.69 14.13 12.13
C ILE A 244 -5.35 13.39 12.03
N ALA A 245 -4.53 13.40 13.08
CA ALA A 245 -3.21 12.76 13.04
C ALA A 245 -3.29 11.23 12.90
N PRO A 246 -4.10 10.47 13.68
CA PRO A 246 -4.28 9.03 13.49
C PRO A 246 -4.79 8.67 12.09
N PHE A 247 -5.80 9.36 11.56
CA PHE A 247 -6.35 9.07 10.24
C PHE A 247 -5.41 9.50 9.10
N LEU A 248 -4.66 10.58 9.25
CA LEU A 248 -3.62 10.98 8.28
C LEU A 248 -2.54 9.90 8.15
N ILE A 249 -2.06 9.36 9.30
CA ILE A 249 -1.05 8.31 9.32
C ILE A 249 -1.61 7.02 8.73
N ALA A 250 -2.85 6.65 9.08
CA ALA A 250 -3.52 5.51 8.49
C ALA A 250 -3.67 5.65 6.97
N ALA A 251 -4.08 6.82 6.47
CA ALA A 251 -4.20 7.11 5.04
C ALA A 251 -2.86 7.01 4.31
N LEU A 252 -1.78 7.53 4.90
CA LEU A 252 -0.42 7.38 4.36
C LEU A 252 0.00 5.91 4.27
N ALA A 253 -0.19 5.15 5.36
CA ALA A 253 0.13 3.73 5.39
C ALA A 253 -0.71 2.92 4.38
N ASN A 254 -2.00 3.25 4.28
CA ASN A 254 -2.94 2.63 3.34
C ASN A 254 -2.53 2.90 1.89
N THR A 255 -2.18 4.15 1.55
CA THR A 255 -1.65 4.56 0.23
C THR A 255 -0.39 3.78 -0.14
N LEU A 256 0.57 3.63 0.78
CA LEU A 256 1.81 2.89 0.53
C LEU A 256 1.57 1.40 0.32
N LYS A 257 0.69 0.81 1.13
CA LYS A 257 0.26 -0.59 0.98
C LYS A 257 -0.40 -0.82 -0.37
N ALA A 258 -1.33 0.04 -0.78
CA ALA A 258 -1.98 -0.01 -2.09
C ALA A 258 -0.96 0.06 -3.23
N ALA A 259 -0.03 1.01 -3.18
CA ALA A 259 1.02 1.17 -4.18
C ALA A 259 1.96 -0.05 -4.27
N ALA A 260 2.34 -0.64 -3.14
CA ALA A 260 3.16 -1.84 -3.09
C ALA A 260 2.44 -3.05 -3.70
N LEU A 261 1.17 -3.25 -3.35
CA LEU A 261 0.36 -4.35 -3.88
C LEU A 261 0.09 -4.22 -5.37
N LEU A 262 -0.20 -3.02 -5.86
CA LEU A 262 -0.34 -2.75 -7.29
C LEU A 262 0.96 -2.99 -8.05
N THR A 263 2.09 -2.60 -7.49
CA THR A 263 3.41 -2.89 -8.08
C THR A 263 3.68 -4.40 -8.15
N ALA A 264 3.32 -5.15 -7.10
CA ALA A 264 3.44 -6.61 -7.08
C ALA A 264 2.52 -7.26 -8.13
N THR A 265 1.28 -6.78 -8.25
CA THR A 265 0.33 -7.25 -9.27
C THR A 265 0.82 -6.94 -10.69
N GLU A 266 1.39 -5.75 -10.92
CA GLU A 266 1.97 -5.38 -12.20
C GLU A 266 3.14 -6.31 -12.57
N LYS A 267 4.06 -6.55 -11.63
CA LYS A 267 5.19 -7.46 -11.82
C LYS A 267 4.74 -8.90 -12.10
N LEU A 268 3.67 -9.36 -11.44
CA LEU A 268 3.09 -10.69 -11.67
C LEU A 268 2.49 -10.82 -13.07
N THR A 269 1.98 -9.73 -13.64
CA THR A 269 1.17 -9.74 -14.87
C THR A 269 1.93 -9.35 -16.14
N ASP A 270 3.18 -8.88 -16.03
CA ASP A 270 4.01 -8.43 -17.14
C ASP A 270 5.37 -9.14 -17.16
N ALA A 271 5.62 -9.97 -18.18
CA ALA A 271 6.89 -10.68 -18.35
C ALA A 271 8.07 -9.75 -18.62
N ASP A 272 7.83 -8.60 -19.23
CA ASP A 272 8.84 -7.62 -19.61
C ASP A 272 8.91 -6.46 -18.57
N TRP A 273 8.42 -6.69 -17.35
CA TRP A 273 8.40 -5.68 -16.30
C TRP A 273 9.81 -5.23 -15.89
N VAL A 274 10.07 -3.94 -16.02
CA VAL A 274 11.35 -3.32 -15.65
C VAL A 274 11.17 -2.34 -14.50
N ARG A 275 10.10 -1.56 -14.51
CA ARG A 275 9.83 -0.51 -13.52
C ARG A 275 8.33 -0.31 -13.29
N PRO A 276 7.92 0.14 -12.08
CA PRO A 276 6.53 0.43 -11.79
C PRO A 276 5.95 1.51 -12.71
N ASN A 277 4.75 1.27 -13.25
CA ASN A 277 3.99 2.28 -13.99
C ASN A 277 3.25 3.19 -13.01
N LEU A 278 3.90 4.29 -12.60
CA LEU A 278 3.38 5.21 -11.60
C LEU A 278 2.02 5.83 -11.99
N LYS A 279 1.69 5.91 -13.28
CA LYS A 279 0.38 6.39 -13.73
C LYS A 279 -0.73 5.40 -13.40
N LYS A 280 -0.53 4.10 -13.67
CA LYS A 280 -1.48 3.04 -13.32
C LYS A 280 -1.59 2.86 -11.80
N ILE A 281 -0.46 2.86 -11.11
CA ILE A 281 -0.42 2.77 -9.65
C ILE A 281 -1.15 3.96 -9.03
N GLY A 282 -0.88 5.18 -9.49
CA GLY A 282 -1.59 6.39 -9.05
C GLY A 282 -3.09 6.32 -9.30
N GLY A 283 -3.53 5.81 -10.46
CA GLY A 283 -4.95 5.56 -10.76
C GLY A 283 -5.59 4.55 -9.81
N GLY A 284 -4.86 3.49 -9.44
CA GLY A 284 -5.32 2.49 -8.48
C GLY A 284 -5.40 3.02 -7.05
N VAL A 285 -4.42 3.83 -6.62
CA VAL A 285 -4.47 4.52 -5.32
C VAL A 285 -5.61 5.54 -5.27
N LEU A 286 -5.86 6.25 -6.38
CA LEU A 286 -7.01 7.15 -6.49
C LEU A 286 -8.34 6.39 -6.35
N SER A 287 -8.44 5.22 -6.98
CA SER A 287 -9.60 4.32 -6.84
C SER A 287 -9.81 3.90 -5.37
N ASP A 288 -8.74 3.55 -4.68
CA ASP A 288 -8.76 3.16 -3.27
C ASP A 288 -9.24 4.31 -2.38
N GLY A 289 -8.67 5.51 -2.55
CA GLY A 289 -9.09 6.71 -1.83
C GLY A 289 -10.56 7.08 -2.09
N ILE A 290 -11.04 7.02 -3.35
CA ILE A 290 -12.45 7.27 -3.68
C ILE A 290 -13.35 6.22 -3.03
N THR A 291 -12.95 4.93 -3.05
CA THR A 291 -13.73 3.87 -2.41
C THR A 291 -13.78 4.04 -0.90
N THR A 292 -12.67 4.47 -0.26
CA THR A 292 -12.62 4.81 1.17
C THR A 292 -13.51 6.02 1.49
N MET A 293 -13.55 7.05 0.64
CA MET A 293 -14.49 8.16 0.80
C MET A 293 -15.94 7.70 0.71
N LEU A 294 -16.27 6.87 -0.29
CA LEU A 294 -17.60 6.28 -0.43
C LEU A 294 -17.95 5.42 0.79
N SER A 295 -17.00 4.63 1.29
CA SER A 295 -17.17 3.84 2.50
C SER A 295 -17.59 4.72 3.69
N GLY A 296 -16.88 5.80 3.95
CA GLY A 296 -17.26 6.77 4.98
C GLY A 296 -18.61 7.44 4.70
N ALA A 297 -18.93 7.76 3.43
CA ALA A 297 -20.21 8.35 3.05
C ALA A 297 -21.40 7.42 3.36
N PHE A 298 -21.21 6.11 3.32
CA PHE A 298 -22.20 5.10 3.71
C PHE A 298 -22.03 4.60 5.16
N CYS A 299 -21.33 5.36 6.00
CA CYS A 299 -21.06 5.03 7.40
C CYS A 299 -20.41 3.65 7.57
N VAL A 300 -19.56 3.28 6.64
CA VAL A 300 -18.76 2.07 6.63
C VAL A 300 -17.29 2.41 6.91
N PHE A 301 -16.55 1.41 7.24
CA PHE A 301 -15.15 1.41 7.59
C PHE A 301 -14.22 1.52 6.36
N GLY A 302 -12.98 1.96 6.55
CA GLY A 302 -12.01 2.17 5.47
C GLY A 302 -11.60 0.90 4.73
N VAL A 303 -11.30 1.04 3.43
CA VAL A 303 -10.95 -0.06 2.53
C VAL A 303 -9.53 0.04 2.00
N ASN A 304 -9.01 -1.04 1.42
CA ASN A 304 -7.76 -1.10 0.65
C ASN A 304 -7.78 -2.29 -0.30
N ILE A 305 -6.75 -2.40 -1.13
CA ILE A 305 -6.51 -3.56 -1.98
C ILE A 305 -6.13 -4.78 -1.13
N SER A 306 -6.66 -5.94 -1.48
CA SER A 306 -6.37 -7.20 -0.81
C SER A 306 -4.95 -7.69 -1.12
N ALA A 307 -4.15 -7.93 -0.08
CA ALA A 307 -2.83 -8.55 -0.22
C ALA A 307 -2.93 -10.01 -0.73
N SER A 308 -4.01 -10.70 -0.39
CA SER A 308 -4.25 -12.08 -0.82
C SER A 308 -4.49 -12.19 -2.33
N SER A 309 -4.86 -11.09 -3.01
CA SER A 309 -5.17 -11.11 -4.44
C SER A 309 -3.96 -11.48 -5.30
N VAL A 310 -2.76 -11.00 -4.93
CA VAL A 310 -1.52 -11.33 -5.65
C VAL A 310 -1.24 -12.83 -5.57
N GLY A 311 -1.29 -13.39 -4.34
CA GLY A 311 -1.07 -14.82 -4.12
C GLY A 311 -2.13 -15.72 -4.78
N LEU A 312 -3.39 -15.29 -4.80
CA LEU A 312 -4.47 -16.02 -5.47
C LEU A 312 -4.30 -16.02 -6.99
N SER A 313 -3.95 -14.88 -7.59
CA SER A 313 -3.65 -14.79 -9.02
C SER A 313 -2.46 -15.66 -9.41
N GLU A 314 -1.41 -15.69 -8.58
CA GLU A 314 -0.24 -16.54 -8.80
C GLU A 314 -0.58 -18.02 -8.68
N ALA A 315 -1.30 -18.41 -7.63
CA ALA A 315 -1.66 -19.81 -7.37
C ALA A 315 -2.65 -20.38 -8.38
N SER A 316 -3.59 -19.58 -8.88
CA SER A 316 -4.57 -20.00 -9.89
C SER A 316 -4.06 -19.88 -11.32
N GLY A 317 -3.00 -19.10 -11.55
CA GLY A 317 -2.54 -18.74 -12.88
C GLY A 317 -3.51 -17.83 -13.64
N VAL A 318 -4.46 -17.16 -12.94
CA VAL A 318 -5.51 -16.33 -13.53
C VAL A 318 -5.43 -14.91 -12.98
N ALA A 319 -5.09 -13.95 -13.84
CA ALA A 319 -4.97 -12.54 -13.49
C ALA A 319 -5.96 -11.64 -14.27
N SER A 320 -7.00 -12.23 -14.86
CA SER A 320 -7.97 -11.53 -15.70
C SER A 320 -8.83 -10.57 -14.88
N ARG A 321 -8.89 -9.30 -15.33
CA ARG A 321 -9.75 -8.26 -14.70
C ARG A 321 -11.25 -8.59 -14.77
N VAL A 322 -11.69 -9.46 -15.69
CA VAL A 322 -13.10 -9.85 -15.82
C VAL A 322 -13.61 -10.52 -14.54
N ILE A 323 -12.74 -11.19 -13.79
CA ILE A 323 -13.08 -11.80 -12.50
C ILE A 323 -13.53 -10.75 -11.47
N ALA A 324 -12.98 -9.54 -11.51
CA ALA A 324 -13.37 -8.47 -10.60
C ALA A 324 -14.86 -8.10 -10.74
N TYR A 325 -15.40 -8.13 -11.95
CA TYR A 325 -16.83 -7.87 -12.18
C TYR A 325 -17.71 -8.99 -11.59
N ALA A 326 -17.25 -10.23 -11.68
CA ALA A 326 -17.96 -11.37 -11.07
C ALA A 326 -17.90 -11.30 -9.53
N ILE A 327 -16.75 -10.94 -8.95
CA ILE A 327 -16.60 -10.70 -7.50
C ILE A 327 -17.57 -9.61 -7.06
N GLY A 328 -17.62 -8.49 -7.77
CA GLY A 328 -18.54 -7.40 -7.47
C GLY A 328 -19.99 -7.85 -7.53
N GLY A 329 -20.40 -8.59 -8.57
CA GLY A 329 -21.74 -9.15 -8.70
C GLY A 329 -22.13 -10.07 -7.55
N ILE A 330 -21.21 -10.96 -7.11
CA ILE A 330 -21.45 -11.86 -5.97
C ILE A 330 -21.62 -11.06 -4.67
N PHE A 331 -20.77 -10.07 -4.39
CA PHE A 331 -20.89 -9.23 -3.19
C PHE A 331 -22.22 -8.45 -3.16
N VAL A 332 -22.64 -7.89 -4.32
CA VAL A 332 -23.95 -7.23 -4.41
C VAL A 332 -25.08 -8.20 -4.07
N VAL A 333 -25.08 -9.41 -4.63
CA VAL A 333 -26.10 -10.42 -4.31
C VAL A 333 -26.07 -10.77 -2.83
N MET A 334 -24.89 -11.02 -2.25
CA MET A 334 -24.74 -11.35 -0.83
C MET A 334 -25.26 -10.23 0.09
N ALA A 335 -25.06 -8.96 -0.29
CA ALA A 335 -25.49 -7.80 0.51
C ALA A 335 -27.01 -7.71 0.71
N PHE A 336 -27.79 -8.31 -0.20
CA PHE A 336 -29.26 -8.31 -0.13
C PHE A 336 -29.86 -9.58 0.46
N ILE A 337 -29.04 -10.58 0.83
CA ILE A 337 -29.48 -11.83 1.46
C ILE A 337 -29.30 -11.71 2.99
N PRO A 338 -30.36 -11.50 3.76
CA PRO A 338 -30.28 -11.26 5.21
C PRO A 338 -29.61 -12.40 5.97
N ASP A 339 -29.83 -13.65 5.56
CA ASP A 339 -29.21 -14.82 6.21
C ASP A 339 -27.69 -14.77 6.20
N ILE A 340 -27.10 -14.31 5.08
CA ILE A 340 -25.64 -14.16 4.96
C ILE A 340 -25.16 -13.01 5.85
N VAL A 341 -25.89 -11.90 5.86
CA VAL A 341 -25.53 -10.72 6.67
C VAL A 341 -25.60 -11.07 8.15
N ARG A 342 -26.71 -11.69 8.60
CA ARG A 342 -26.92 -12.14 9.99
C ARG A 342 -25.89 -13.17 10.44
N PHE A 343 -25.46 -14.07 9.56
CA PHE A 343 -24.37 -15.00 9.87
C PHE A 343 -23.12 -14.27 10.38
N PHE A 344 -22.74 -13.14 9.78
CA PHE A 344 -21.61 -12.35 10.25
C PHE A 344 -21.95 -11.52 11.49
N THR A 345 -23.14 -10.91 11.57
CA THR A 345 -23.55 -10.06 12.70
C THR A 345 -23.63 -10.84 14.01
N LEU A 346 -24.13 -12.07 13.96
CA LEU A 346 -24.27 -12.94 15.13
C LEU A 346 -22.98 -13.67 15.51
N MET A 347 -21.87 -13.40 14.82
CA MET A 347 -20.59 -14.09 15.05
C MET A 347 -20.15 -14.00 16.52
N PRO A 348 -19.90 -15.15 17.20
CA PRO A 348 -19.45 -15.15 18.59
C PRO A 348 -18.14 -14.38 18.77
N ALA A 349 -18.01 -13.66 19.88
CA ALA A 349 -16.82 -12.86 20.16
C ALA A 349 -15.51 -13.68 20.17
N SER A 350 -15.58 -14.95 20.60
CA SER A 350 -14.45 -15.89 20.55
C SER A 350 -13.99 -16.21 19.11
N VAL A 351 -14.95 -16.34 18.17
CA VAL A 351 -14.64 -16.55 16.75
C VAL A 351 -14.01 -15.29 16.14
N ILE A 352 -14.55 -14.11 16.48
CA ILE A 352 -14.01 -12.82 16.06
C ILE A 352 -12.57 -12.68 16.54
N GLY A 353 -12.32 -12.90 17.84
CA GLY A 353 -10.98 -12.77 18.43
C GLY A 353 -9.97 -13.70 17.75
N ALA A 354 -10.32 -14.96 17.54
CA ALA A 354 -9.46 -15.93 16.85
C ALA A 354 -9.16 -15.50 15.40
N THR A 355 -10.16 -15.00 14.68
CA THR A 355 -10.00 -14.53 13.30
C THR A 355 -9.08 -13.30 13.24
N PHE A 356 -9.20 -12.38 14.22
CA PHE A 356 -8.32 -11.20 14.31
C PHE A 356 -6.87 -11.56 14.58
N ILE A 357 -6.62 -12.48 15.52
CA ILE A 357 -5.27 -12.97 15.80
C ILE A 357 -4.64 -13.59 14.55
N PHE A 358 -5.38 -14.46 13.85
CA PHE A 358 -4.90 -15.07 12.62
C PHE A 358 -4.60 -14.03 11.53
N THR A 359 -5.51 -13.08 11.31
CA THR A 359 -5.34 -12.03 10.30
C THR A 359 -4.13 -11.15 10.63
N SER A 360 -3.91 -10.86 11.91
CA SER A 360 -2.73 -10.10 12.38
C SER A 360 -1.42 -10.80 12.03
N CYS A 361 -1.34 -12.12 12.14
CA CYS A 361 -0.15 -12.89 11.72
C CYS A 361 0.17 -12.69 10.24
N ALA A 362 -0.85 -12.66 9.37
CA ALA A 362 -0.66 -12.42 7.94
C ALA A 362 -0.15 -10.98 7.66
N ILE A 363 -0.64 -9.99 8.43
CA ILE A 363 -0.21 -8.60 8.32
C ILE A 363 1.23 -8.42 8.83
N ILE A 364 1.60 -9.10 9.94
CA ILE A 364 3.00 -9.13 10.46
C ILE A 364 3.94 -9.61 9.37
N LYS A 365 3.60 -10.70 8.67
CA LYS A 365 4.39 -11.18 7.53
C LYS A 365 4.64 -10.08 6.51
N GLY A 366 3.60 -9.36 6.08
CA GLY A 366 3.71 -8.26 5.12
C GLY A 366 4.59 -7.11 5.62
N GLY A 367 4.52 -6.77 6.91
CA GLY A 367 5.38 -5.79 7.55
C GLY A 367 6.86 -6.19 7.52
N ILE A 368 7.16 -7.43 7.90
CA ILE A 368 8.53 -8.00 7.87
C ILE A 368 9.07 -8.02 6.44
N GLU A 369 8.30 -8.50 5.46
CA GLU A 369 8.69 -8.53 4.05
C GLU A 369 8.98 -7.13 3.51
N THR A 370 8.20 -6.14 3.93
CA THR A 370 8.39 -4.74 3.53
C THR A 370 9.68 -4.17 4.13
N ILE A 371 9.97 -4.41 5.40
CA ILE A 371 11.23 -4.02 6.05
C ILE A 371 12.43 -4.71 5.39
N ALA A 372 12.32 -6.01 5.13
CA ALA A 372 13.37 -6.83 4.53
C ALA A 372 13.55 -6.61 3.02
N SER A 373 12.69 -5.81 2.37
CA SER A 373 12.78 -5.52 0.94
C SER A 373 14.07 -4.79 0.55
N ARG A 374 14.75 -4.19 1.53
CA ARG A 374 16.09 -3.57 1.41
C ARG A 374 17.02 -4.09 2.48
N MET A 375 18.32 -4.03 2.21
CA MET A 375 19.34 -4.36 3.22
C MET A 375 19.26 -3.35 4.38
N LEU A 376 19.17 -3.88 5.60
CA LEU A 376 19.17 -3.09 6.82
C LEU A 376 20.62 -2.76 7.21
N ASP A 377 21.00 -1.50 7.04
CA ASP A 377 22.21 -0.95 7.63
C ASP A 377 21.98 -0.54 9.10
N ALA A 378 23.02 -0.15 9.81
CA ALA A 378 22.93 0.26 11.22
C ALA A 378 21.91 1.40 11.42
N ARG A 379 21.83 2.35 10.50
CA ARG A 379 20.91 3.49 10.54
C ARG A 379 19.44 3.04 10.42
N ARG A 380 19.13 2.23 9.40
CA ARG A 380 17.78 1.70 9.16
C ARG A 380 17.33 0.79 10.30
N THR A 381 18.27 -0.02 10.84
CA THR A 381 18.01 -0.86 12.00
C THR A 381 17.60 -0.03 13.22
N LEU A 382 18.29 1.10 13.47
CA LEU A 382 17.92 2.01 14.58
C LEU A 382 16.57 2.69 14.34
N VAL A 383 16.27 3.13 13.12
CA VAL A 383 14.95 3.72 12.79
C VAL A 383 13.84 2.70 13.04
N VAL A 384 13.97 1.49 12.51
CA VAL A 384 12.99 0.40 12.69
C VAL A 384 12.85 0.02 14.16
N GLY A 385 13.98 -0.21 14.85
CA GLY A 385 13.98 -0.66 16.24
C GLY A 385 13.37 0.37 17.19
N LEU A 386 13.81 1.63 17.11
CA LEU A 386 13.31 2.68 17.99
C LEU A 386 11.85 3.03 17.71
N ALA A 387 11.44 3.06 16.44
CA ALA A 387 10.05 3.31 16.08
C ALA A 387 9.11 2.20 16.59
N LEU A 388 9.49 0.93 16.46
CA LEU A 388 8.73 -0.19 17.01
C LEU A 388 8.69 -0.14 18.54
N MET A 389 9.85 0.03 19.20
CA MET A 389 9.92 0.06 20.66
C MET A 389 9.09 1.22 21.25
N THR A 390 9.14 2.40 20.64
CA THR A 390 8.34 3.54 21.13
C THR A 390 6.85 3.35 20.89
N GLY A 391 6.45 2.79 19.75
CA GLY A 391 5.04 2.44 19.49
C GLY A 391 4.53 1.38 20.47
N LEU A 392 5.29 0.30 20.70
CA LEU A 392 4.91 -0.73 21.67
C LEU A 392 4.91 -0.26 23.11
N ALA A 393 5.74 0.72 23.48
CA ALA A 393 5.78 1.29 24.82
C ALA A 393 4.43 1.94 25.21
N VAL A 394 3.71 2.54 24.26
CA VAL A 394 2.37 3.11 24.51
C VAL A 394 1.40 2.01 24.98
N GLU A 395 1.40 0.86 24.31
CA GLU A 395 0.54 -0.28 24.68
C GLU A 395 0.97 -0.92 26.02
N ALA A 396 2.28 -0.96 26.28
CA ALA A 396 2.83 -1.58 27.50
C ALA A 396 2.69 -0.69 28.74
N PHE A 397 2.75 0.63 28.58
CA PHE A 397 2.76 1.59 29.68
C PHE A 397 1.70 2.70 29.51
N PRO A 398 0.41 2.38 29.33
CA PRO A 398 -0.64 3.36 29.02
C PRO A 398 -0.73 4.47 30.08
N ARG A 399 -0.57 4.14 31.37
CA ARG A 399 -0.62 5.13 32.47
C ARG A 399 0.42 6.24 32.36
N PHE A 400 1.59 5.93 31.79
CA PHE A 400 2.65 6.92 31.57
C PHE A 400 2.27 7.89 30.44
N PHE A 401 1.73 7.36 29.36
CA PHE A 401 1.38 8.16 28.20
C PHE A 401 0.10 8.97 28.36
N HIS A 402 -0.85 8.54 29.19
CA HIS A 402 -2.02 9.34 29.57
C HIS A 402 -1.73 10.45 30.60
N ALA A 403 -0.54 10.47 31.21
CA ALA A 403 -0.14 11.51 32.16
C ALA A 403 0.52 12.73 31.49
N VAL A 404 0.57 12.79 30.16
CA VAL A 404 1.17 13.89 29.41
C VAL A 404 0.17 15.08 29.26
N PRO A 405 0.67 16.31 29.01
CA PRO A 405 -0.20 17.46 28.76
C PRO A 405 -1.15 17.21 27.57
N ALA A 406 -2.40 17.69 27.68
CA ALA A 406 -3.44 17.51 26.65
C ALA A 406 -3.04 18.00 25.24
N SER A 407 -2.06 18.91 25.12
CA SER A 407 -1.55 19.41 23.84
C SER A 407 -0.77 18.37 23.02
N ILE A 408 -0.13 17.40 23.68
CA ILE A 408 0.69 16.36 23.06
C ILE A 408 0.08 14.96 23.20
N GLU A 409 -0.97 14.81 24.02
CA GLU A 409 -1.69 13.55 24.24
C GLU A 409 -2.10 12.87 22.93
N PRO A 410 -2.68 13.55 21.90
CA PRO A 410 -3.05 12.92 20.64
C PRO A 410 -1.89 12.34 19.84
N LEU A 411 -0.66 12.82 20.07
CA LEU A 411 0.54 12.31 19.41
C LEU A 411 1.11 11.08 20.11
N VAL A 412 0.89 10.94 21.40
CA VAL A 412 1.53 9.91 22.22
C VAL A 412 0.57 8.81 22.69
N ASP A 413 -0.74 9.01 22.56
CA ASP A 413 -1.76 8.06 23.02
C ASP A 413 -1.96 6.87 22.08
N SER A 414 -1.55 6.99 20.81
CA SER A 414 -1.66 5.91 19.82
C SER A 414 -0.30 5.29 19.51
N PRO A 415 -0.13 3.97 19.68
CA PRO A 415 1.08 3.23 19.28
C PRO A 415 1.48 3.50 17.83
N LEU A 416 0.48 3.56 16.94
CA LEU A 416 0.68 3.82 15.52
C LEU A 416 1.21 5.23 15.27
N VAL A 417 0.63 6.24 15.93
CA VAL A 417 1.01 7.65 15.75
C VAL A 417 2.41 7.89 16.28
N LEU A 418 2.67 7.51 17.54
CA LEU A 418 3.97 7.76 18.17
C LEU A 418 5.09 7.01 17.46
N GLY A 419 4.91 5.71 17.20
CA GLY A 419 5.92 4.90 16.51
C GLY A 419 6.22 5.43 15.10
N THR A 420 5.19 5.83 14.33
CA THR A 420 5.39 6.42 13.00
C THR A 420 6.09 7.77 13.08
N PHE A 421 5.69 8.64 14.02
CA PHE A 421 6.30 9.96 14.21
C PHE A 421 7.78 9.85 14.58
N VAL A 422 8.12 8.98 15.54
CA VAL A 422 9.53 8.72 15.94
C VAL A 422 10.32 8.15 14.76
N GLY A 423 9.78 7.17 14.05
CA GLY A 423 10.44 6.60 12.88
C GLY A 423 10.68 7.64 11.78
N PHE A 424 9.71 8.52 11.53
CA PHE A 424 9.84 9.61 10.57
C PHE A 424 10.88 10.65 11.00
N ALA A 425 10.85 11.08 12.25
CA ALA A 425 11.79 12.04 12.82
C ALA A 425 13.24 11.48 12.76
N LEU A 426 13.44 10.23 13.19
CA LEU A 426 14.74 9.57 13.13
C LEU A 426 15.24 9.41 11.69
N ASN A 427 14.36 8.99 10.77
CA ASN A 427 14.73 8.88 9.36
C ASN A 427 15.13 10.23 8.77
N ALA A 428 14.43 11.32 9.10
CA ALA A 428 14.77 12.66 8.66
C ALA A 428 16.14 13.12 9.22
N VAL A 429 16.39 12.91 10.51
CA VAL A 429 17.65 13.25 11.18
C VAL A 429 18.81 12.42 10.62
N PHE A 430 18.64 11.11 10.52
CA PHE A 430 19.71 10.21 10.05
C PHE A 430 19.99 10.33 8.54
N ARG A 431 19.12 10.99 7.79
CA ARG A 431 19.34 11.32 6.38
C ARG A 431 20.28 12.49 6.18
N ILE A 432 20.54 13.29 7.22
CA ILE A 432 21.47 14.41 7.15
C ILE A 432 22.89 13.86 6.90
N GLY A 433 23.54 14.29 5.79
CA GLY A 433 24.91 13.89 5.46
C GLY A 433 25.05 12.52 4.76
N THR A 434 23.95 11.84 4.37
CA THR A 434 24.05 10.55 3.66
C THR A 434 24.36 10.67 2.18
N ARG A 435 24.27 11.86 1.59
CA ARG A 435 24.58 12.09 0.18
C ARG A 435 26.05 11.81 -0.10
N ARG A 436 26.31 10.69 -0.76
CA ARG A 436 27.66 10.31 -1.19
C ARG A 436 27.97 11.05 -2.47
N ARG A 437 29.14 11.65 -2.57
CA ARG A 437 29.61 12.37 -3.74
C ARG A 437 31.02 11.93 -4.08
N ALA A 438 31.29 11.80 -5.36
CA ALA A 438 32.63 11.59 -5.90
C ALA A 438 32.83 12.50 -7.12
N VAL A 439 34.07 12.87 -7.40
CA VAL A 439 34.43 13.79 -8.47
C VAL A 439 35.52 13.14 -9.32
N LEU A 440 35.43 13.32 -10.64
CA LEU A 440 36.41 12.95 -11.62
C LEU A 440 36.71 14.18 -12.49
N ASN A 441 37.98 14.51 -12.65
CA ASN A 441 38.41 15.55 -13.58
C ASN A 441 38.75 14.90 -14.92
N VAL A 442 38.15 15.40 -16.00
CA VAL A 442 38.35 14.89 -17.36
C VAL A 442 38.97 15.97 -18.21
N ASP A 443 40.08 15.64 -18.89
CA ASP A 443 40.71 16.51 -19.85
C ASP A 443 39.93 16.49 -21.17
N PRO A 444 39.41 17.65 -21.64
CA PRO A 444 38.67 17.70 -22.89
C PRO A 444 39.53 17.38 -24.14
N HIS A 445 40.85 17.50 -24.07
CA HIS A 445 41.76 17.22 -25.18
C HIS A 445 42.29 15.77 -25.18
N GLY A 446 42.18 15.09 -24.05
CA GLY A 446 42.58 13.69 -23.86
C GLY A 446 41.42 12.83 -23.31
N LEU A 447 40.31 12.75 -24.02
CA LEU A 447 39.10 12.08 -23.57
C LEU A 447 39.33 10.58 -23.27
N ASP A 448 39.26 10.22 -22.00
CA ASP A 448 39.22 8.81 -21.57
C ASP A 448 37.81 8.44 -21.12
N LEU A 449 36.99 8.01 -22.09
CA LEU A 449 35.60 7.56 -21.83
C LEU A 449 35.56 6.27 -20.99
N ALA A 450 36.62 5.45 -21.05
CA ALA A 450 36.69 4.23 -20.23
C ALA A 450 36.88 4.58 -18.74
N ALA A 451 37.66 5.64 -18.46
CA ALA A 451 37.80 6.16 -17.08
C ALA A 451 36.47 6.72 -16.55
N VAL A 452 35.67 7.41 -17.38
CA VAL A 452 34.34 7.91 -17.02
C VAL A 452 33.39 6.73 -16.70
N GLN A 453 33.42 5.68 -17.52
CA GLN A 453 32.63 4.47 -17.29
C GLN A 453 33.01 3.77 -15.98
N SER A 454 34.30 3.50 -15.80
CA SER A 454 34.82 2.85 -14.59
C SER A 454 34.54 3.66 -13.33
N PHE A 455 34.57 4.99 -13.40
CA PHE A 455 34.22 5.89 -12.31
C PHE A 455 32.74 5.73 -11.92
N MET A 456 31.81 5.77 -12.89
CA MET A 456 30.38 5.67 -12.64
C MET A 456 30.00 4.29 -12.15
N GLU A 457 30.51 3.20 -12.77
CA GLU A 457 30.25 1.83 -12.38
C GLU A 457 30.83 1.50 -11.00
N GLY A 458 32.07 1.86 -10.74
CA GLY A 458 32.73 1.62 -9.47
C GLY A 458 32.09 2.39 -8.32
N ARG A 459 31.75 3.65 -8.52
CA ARG A 459 31.10 4.47 -7.48
C ARG A 459 29.63 4.10 -7.29
N GLY A 460 28.89 3.90 -8.37
CA GLY A 460 27.49 3.46 -8.33
C GLY A 460 27.35 2.12 -7.62
N GLY A 461 28.22 1.17 -7.91
CA GLY A 461 28.26 -0.14 -7.22
C GLY A 461 28.61 -0.01 -5.74
N ALA A 462 29.63 0.79 -5.39
CA ALA A 462 30.03 1.02 -3.99
C ALA A 462 28.95 1.78 -3.17
N TRP A 463 28.09 2.55 -3.84
CA TRP A 463 26.97 3.25 -3.20
C TRP A 463 25.70 2.40 -3.10
N GLY A 464 25.68 1.23 -3.75
CA GLY A 464 24.53 0.31 -3.74
C GLY A 464 23.39 0.74 -4.69
N ALA A 465 23.71 1.52 -5.72
CA ALA A 465 22.75 1.86 -6.77
C ALA A 465 22.41 0.62 -7.63
N ARG A 466 21.21 0.58 -8.20
CA ARG A 466 20.77 -0.51 -9.07
C ARG A 466 21.59 -0.56 -10.37
N ARG A 467 21.86 -1.76 -10.86
CA ARG A 467 22.70 -1.97 -12.05
C ARG A 467 22.18 -1.28 -13.30
N ASP A 468 20.85 -1.29 -13.52
CA ASP A 468 20.20 -0.63 -14.65
C ASP A 468 20.34 0.90 -14.58
N VAL A 469 20.22 1.48 -13.38
CA VAL A 469 20.42 2.92 -13.14
C VAL A 469 21.88 3.32 -13.35
N ILE A 470 22.81 2.50 -12.83
CA ILE A 470 24.25 2.73 -13.02
C ILE A 470 24.60 2.71 -14.52
N ALA A 471 24.10 1.71 -15.27
CA ALA A 471 24.36 1.60 -16.70
C ALA A 471 23.82 2.80 -17.49
N ARG A 472 22.60 3.27 -17.20
CA ARG A 472 22.00 4.47 -17.81
C ARG A 472 22.81 5.72 -17.48
N ALA A 473 23.17 5.90 -16.20
CA ALA A 473 23.94 7.05 -15.74
C ALA A 473 25.36 7.06 -16.30
N SER A 474 26.00 5.88 -16.40
CA SER A 474 27.33 5.73 -17.00
C SER A 474 27.33 6.10 -18.48
N TYR A 475 26.36 5.58 -19.23
CA TYR A 475 26.19 5.91 -20.63
C TYR A 475 25.92 7.40 -20.86
N ALA A 476 25.01 7.99 -20.07
CA ALA A 476 24.72 9.42 -20.15
C ALA A 476 25.92 10.29 -19.75
N ALA A 477 26.73 9.87 -18.76
CA ALA A 477 27.94 10.56 -18.35
C ALA A 477 29.01 10.58 -19.48
N GLN A 478 29.21 9.43 -20.16
CA GLN A 478 30.13 9.34 -21.29
C GLN A 478 29.71 10.27 -22.44
N GLN A 479 28.44 10.18 -22.85
CA GLN A 479 27.89 11.05 -23.88
C GLN A 479 27.93 12.52 -23.52
N LEU A 480 27.63 12.86 -22.25
CA LEU A 480 27.69 14.23 -21.77
C LEU A 480 29.11 14.81 -21.88
N VAL A 481 30.11 14.06 -21.43
CA VAL A 481 31.52 14.49 -21.50
C VAL A 481 31.97 14.63 -22.95
N GLU A 482 31.62 13.71 -23.83
CA GLU A 482 31.93 13.74 -25.26
C GLU A 482 31.34 14.97 -25.95
N VAL A 483 30.02 15.22 -25.76
CA VAL A 483 29.32 16.37 -26.34
C VAL A 483 29.91 17.71 -25.80
N ILE A 484 30.20 17.78 -24.49
CA ILE A 484 30.85 19.00 -23.93
C ILE A 484 32.21 19.25 -24.57
N ALA A 485 33.04 18.22 -24.73
CA ALA A 485 34.36 18.36 -25.27
C ALA A 485 34.36 18.80 -26.75
N HIS A 486 33.43 18.27 -27.54
CA HIS A 486 33.35 18.59 -28.98
C HIS A 486 32.54 19.85 -29.28
N ASP A 487 31.40 20.05 -28.61
CA ASP A 487 30.43 21.05 -29.04
C ASP A 487 30.39 22.30 -28.14
N CYS A 488 30.97 22.27 -26.92
CA CYS A 488 30.86 23.37 -25.97
C CYS A 488 32.15 24.18 -25.77
N ALA A 489 33.21 23.94 -26.58
CA ALA A 489 34.52 24.60 -26.55
C ALA A 489 35.01 24.85 -25.10
N PRO A 490 35.23 23.82 -24.29
CA PRO A 490 35.62 24.00 -22.92
C PRO A 490 37.01 24.61 -22.79
N LYS A 491 37.12 25.71 -22.01
CA LYS A 491 38.38 26.42 -21.78
C LYS A 491 39.21 25.87 -20.63
N GLY A 492 38.88 24.69 -20.13
CA GLY A 492 39.52 24.01 -18.99
C GLY A 492 38.93 22.62 -18.74
N PRO A 493 39.36 21.94 -17.68
CA PRO A 493 38.92 20.57 -17.41
C PRO A 493 37.42 20.49 -17.15
N ILE A 494 36.83 19.38 -17.57
CA ILE A 494 35.44 19.03 -17.25
C ILE A 494 35.44 18.34 -15.90
N VAL A 495 34.78 18.93 -14.91
CA VAL A 495 34.61 18.35 -13.57
C VAL A 495 33.33 17.55 -13.55
N LEU A 496 33.45 16.24 -13.70
CA LEU A 496 32.33 15.31 -13.61
C LEU A 496 32.12 14.88 -12.15
N SER A 497 30.96 15.07 -11.59
CA SER A 497 30.61 14.58 -10.25
C SER A 497 29.41 13.64 -10.28
N GLY A 498 29.57 12.47 -9.68
CA GLY A 498 28.48 11.58 -9.36
C GLY A 498 28.03 11.80 -7.92
N SER A 499 26.73 11.81 -7.65
CA SER A 499 26.22 11.79 -6.28
C SER A 499 24.99 10.89 -6.18
N PHE A 500 24.88 10.19 -5.03
CA PHE A 500 23.79 9.25 -4.76
C PHE A 500 23.21 9.50 -3.37
N ASP A 501 21.88 9.62 -3.27
CA ASP A 501 21.17 9.89 -2.03
C ASP A 501 20.14 8.81 -1.68
N GLU A 502 20.35 7.55 -2.15
CA GLU A 502 19.49 6.38 -2.02
C GLU A 502 18.27 6.35 -2.97
N PHE A 503 17.81 7.48 -3.50
CA PHE A 503 16.66 7.58 -4.39
C PHE A 503 17.03 8.05 -5.77
N ASP A 504 18.05 8.92 -5.86
CA ASP A 504 18.48 9.51 -7.10
C ASP A 504 20.00 9.38 -7.26
N LEU A 505 20.42 8.89 -8.42
CA LEU A 505 21.79 8.97 -8.87
C LEU A 505 21.92 10.21 -9.77
N ALA A 506 22.59 11.25 -9.27
CA ALA A 506 22.81 12.46 -10.03
C ALA A 506 24.21 12.49 -10.64
N VAL A 507 24.28 12.85 -11.91
CA VAL A 507 25.50 13.12 -12.68
C VAL A 507 25.53 14.61 -12.99
N GLU A 508 26.55 15.30 -12.56
CA GLU A 508 26.74 16.75 -12.79
C GLU A 508 28.07 16.99 -13.46
N ALA A 509 28.07 17.67 -14.61
CA ALA A 509 29.27 18.15 -15.27
C ALA A 509 29.37 19.66 -15.11
N ARG A 510 30.55 20.13 -14.67
CA ARG A 510 30.93 21.57 -14.58
C ARG A 510 32.11 21.85 -15.49
N TYR A 511 32.00 22.88 -16.31
CA TYR A 511 33.03 23.25 -17.24
C TYR A 511 32.94 24.75 -17.59
N PRO A 512 34.08 25.44 -17.86
CA PRO A 512 34.09 26.76 -18.44
C PRO A 512 33.95 26.64 -19.96
N GLY A 513 32.95 27.28 -20.56
CA GLY A 513 32.69 27.15 -22.00
C GLY A 513 31.32 27.66 -22.43
N GLU A 514 30.83 27.15 -23.54
CA GLU A 514 29.49 27.43 -24.01
C GLU A 514 28.45 26.52 -23.32
N LEU A 515 27.27 27.06 -23.02
CA LEU A 515 26.21 26.28 -22.36
C LEU A 515 25.63 25.25 -23.33
N LEU A 516 25.57 24.00 -22.88
CA LEU A 516 24.88 22.95 -23.61
C LEU A 516 23.36 23.18 -23.58
N THR A 517 22.74 23.22 -24.75
CA THR A 517 21.26 23.32 -24.88
C THR A 517 20.61 21.95 -24.81
N LEU A 518 19.53 21.85 -24.04
CA LEU A 518 18.75 20.60 -23.84
C LEU A 518 17.32 20.82 -24.36
N PRO A 519 17.06 20.77 -25.69
CA PRO A 519 15.77 21.06 -26.26
C PRO A 519 14.71 20.03 -25.89
N GLU A 520 13.45 20.48 -25.80
CA GLU A 520 12.31 19.57 -25.50
C GLU A 520 11.80 18.85 -26.75
N ARG A 521 11.94 19.51 -27.90
CA ARG A 521 11.48 18.97 -29.17
C ARG A 521 12.69 18.40 -29.94
N ARG A 522 12.46 17.27 -30.61
CA ARG A 522 13.45 16.70 -31.53
C ARG A 522 13.63 17.66 -32.71
N PRO A 523 14.86 18.04 -33.04
CA PRO A 523 15.15 18.83 -34.24
C PRO A 523 14.65 18.12 -35.50
N THR A 524 14.18 18.88 -36.49
CA THR A 524 13.78 18.34 -37.80
C THR A 524 15.01 17.96 -38.63
N ILE A 525 14.79 17.08 -39.63
CA ILE A 525 15.89 16.66 -40.53
C ILE A 525 16.51 17.86 -41.23
N ASP A 526 15.72 18.86 -41.59
CA ASP A 526 16.21 20.10 -42.24
C ASP A 526 17.03 20.95 -41.29
N GLU A 527 16.66 21.06 -40.01
CA GLU A 527 17.45 21.76 -38.99
C GLU A 527 18.80 21.06 -38.74
N ILE A 528 18.82 19.71 -38.78
CA ILE A 528 20.05 18.91 -38.59
C ILE A 528 20.97 19.04 -39.82
N ALA A 529 20.40 19.05 -41.02
CA ALA A 529 21.19 19.04 -42.26
C ALA A 529 21.80 20.39 -42.66
N HIS A 530 21.18 21.52 -42.22
CA HIS A 530 21.54 22.85 -42.71
C HIS A 530 22.10 23.79 -41.62
N SER A 531 22.28 23.35 -40.38
CA SER A 531 22.92 24.17 -39.34
C SER A 531 23.92 23.37 -38.49
N GLU A 532 25.09 23.94 -38.21
CA GLU A 532 26.05 23.37 -37.23
C GLU A 532 25.41 23.20 -35.84
N ASP A 533 24.43 24.07 -35.50
CA ASP A 533 23.64 23.97 -34.27
C ASP A 533 22.66 22.79 -34.27
N GLY A 534 22.22 22.28 -35.41
CA GLY A 534 21.23 21.20 -35.51
C GLY A 534 21.73 19.87 -34.95
N VAL A 535 23.01 19.54 -35.21
CA VAL A 535 23.66 18.34 -34.65
C VAL A 535 23.78 18.47 -33.13
N ARG A 536 24.19 19.63 -32.64
CA ARG A 536 24.32 19.94 -31.22
C ARG A 536 22.97 19.86 -30.48
N GLN A 537 21.89 20.38 -31.09
CA GLN A 537 20.53 20.27 -30.56
C GLN A 537 20.05 18.82 -30.54
N LEU A 538 20.38 18.01 -31.55
CA LEU A 538 20.06 16.59 -31.55
C LEU A 538 20.77 15.86 -30.42
N ALA A 539 22.05 16.10 -30.21
CA ALA A 539 22.84 15.53 -29.13
C ALA A 539 22.23 15.90 -27.75
N GLY A 540 21.91 17.19 -27.56
CA GLY A 540 21.25 17.66 -26.35
C GLY A 540 19.85 17.05 -26.12
N TYR A 541 19.08 16.86 -27.18
CA TYR A 541 17.78 16.18 -27.13
C TYR A 541 17.92 14.71 -26.70
N LEU A 542 18.88 13.97 -27.27
CA LEU A 542 19.13 12.57 -26.93
C LEU A 542 19.62 12.41 -25.48
N LEU A 543 20.51 13.30 -25.03
CA LEU A 543 20.97 13.35 -23.65
C LEU A 543 19.83 13.61 -22.67
N ARG A 544 18.95 14.55 -22.98
CA ARG A 544 17.76 14.82 -22.17
C ARG A 544 16.84 13.61 -22.04
N HIS A 545 16.68 12.81 -23.11
CA HIS A 545 15.80 11.64 -23.13
C HIS A 545 16.36 10.44 -22.35
N ASN A 546 17.67 10.40 -22.12
CA ASN A 546 18.33 9.33 -21.36
C ASN A 546 18.20 9.50 -19.84
N ALA A 547 17.94 10.72 -19.36
CA ALA A 547 17.78 11.04 -17.94
C ALA A 547 16.30 11.21 -17.56
N ASP A 548 15.96 10.93 -16.31
CA ASP A 548 14.59 11.14 -15.80
C ASP A 548 14.33 12.64 -15.54
N ARG A 549 15.39 13.40 -15.21
CA ARG A 549 15.38 14.86 -15.11
C ARG A 549 16.70 15.42 -15.59
N SER A 550 16.66 16.54 -16.28
CA SER A 550 17.86 17.22 -16.78
C SER A 550 17.75 18.72 -16.59
N THR A 551 18.86 19.36 -16.24
CA THR A 551 18.98 20.82 -16.12
C THR A 551 20.31 21.28 -16.67
N ALA A 552 20.31 22.39 -17.39
CA ALA A 552 21.54 23.09 -17.85
C ALA A 552 21.44 24.56 -17.41
N THR A 553 22.40 25.02 -16.67
CA THR A 553 22.45 26.39 -16.12
C THR A 553 23.85 26.99 -16.23
N ARG A 554 23.94 28.31 -16.41
CA ARG A 554 25.21 29.04 -16.40
C ARG A 554 25.31 29.82 -15.09
N ARG A 555 26.42 29.63 -14.38
CA ARG A 555 26.74 30.35 -13.15
C ARG A 555 28.10 31.10 -13.33
N GLY A 556 28.02 32.38 -13.68
CA GLY A 556 29.21 33.17 -14.05
C GLY A 556 29.85 32.62 -15.33
N GLU A 557 31.14 32.25 -15.26
CA GLU A 557 31.88 31.65 -16.37
C GLU A 557 31.73 30.12 -16.45
N THR A 558 31.13 29.49 -15.46
CA THR A 558 30.99 28.03 -15.39
C THR A 558 29.62 27.59 -15.83
N CYS A 559 29.57 26.66 -16.76
CA CYS A 559 28.35 25.93 -17.16
C CYS A 559 28.20 24.70 -16.29
N VAL A 560 26.94 24.42 -15.87
CA VAL A 560 26.59 23.28 -15.06
C VAL A 560 25.45 22.53 -15.75
N VAL A 561 25.71 21.27 -16.09
CA VAL A 561 24.70 20.34 -16.63
C VAL A 561 24.51 19.21 -15.64
N GLN A 562 23.27 18.97 -15.24
CA GLN A 562 22.92 17.92 -14.29
C GLN A 562 21.85 17.00 -14.86
N PHE A 563 22.07 15.71 -14.68
CA PHE A 563 21.13 14.64 -14.98
C PHE A 563 20.81 13.86 -13.71
N ASP A 564 19.52 13.63 -13.45
CA ASP A 564 19.06 12.85 -12.32
C ASP A 564 18.41 11.56 -12.85
N PHE A 565 18.78 10.43 -12.24
CA PHE A 565 18.28 9.09 -12.54
C PHE A 565 17.60 8.54 -11.31
N HIS A 566 16.31 8.29 -11.39
CA HIS A 566 15.54 7.73 -10.28
C HIS A 566 15.90 6.25 -10.05
N HIS A 567 16.21 5.96 -8.77
CA HIS A 567 16.68 4.64 -8.32
C HIS A 567 15.53 3.70 -7.94
#